data_81187694a3bcea86d444fcea5c09749a
#
_entry.id   81187694a3bcea86d444fcea5c09749a
#
_cell.length_a   1.000
_cell.length_b   1.000
_cell.length_c   1.000
_cell.angle_alpha   90.00
_cell.angle_beta   90.00
_cell.angle_gamma   90.00
#
_symmetry.space_group_name_H-M   'P 1'
#
loop_
_entity.id
_entity.type
_entity.pdbx_description
1 polymer ?
#
loop_
_entity_poly.entity_id
_entity_poly.type
_entity_poly.pdbx_seq_one_letter_code
_entity_poly.pdbx_strand_id
1 'polypeptide(L)'
;MTTAATTPGYAHTQKAPLCLLIYALAVVFLALGWFVQDAPPIRWLFPPIGLLMLVLAASFHHLTIEDRDDVMAIRFGPMPLFRRTVRYADIGSVEIGRTLLLDGWGIHLSIRGGWVWNLWGRTCVVVHFKNGGTLRIGTDDAENLVGFLKGKIEERGT
;
A
#
# COMPACT_ATOMS: atom_id res chain seq x y z
N MET A 1 37.64 -15.49 8.41
CA MET A 1 36.49 -15.17 7.55
C MET A 1 35.29 -15.08 8.46
N THR A 2 34.96 -13.86 8.87
CA THR A 2 33.82 -13.59 9.74
C THR A 2 32.60 -13.47 8.84
N THR A 3 31.73 -14.47 8.87
CA THR A 3 30.43 -14.43 8.19
C THR A 3 29.61 -13.33 8.86
N ALA A 4 29.42 -12.22 8.18
CA ALA A 4 28.47 -11.21 8.62
C ALA A 4 27.11 -11.89 8.71
N ALA A 5 26.54 -11.93 9.91
CA ALA A 5 25.18 -12.37 10.15
C ALA A 5 24.28 -11.38 9.42
N THR A 6 23.74 -11.80 8.27
CA THR A 6 22.70 -11.04 7.58
C THR A 6 21.50 -10.95 8.52
N THR A 7 21.19 -9.76 8.99
CA THR A 7 19.97 -9.49 9.73
C THR A 7 18.81 -10.02 8.87
N PRO A 8 17.92 -10.86 9.43
CA PRO A 8 16.81 -11.39 8.64
C PRO A 8 16.01 -10.23 8.07
N GLY A 9 15.85 -10.21 6.75
CA GLY A 9 15.15 -9.16 6.05
C GLY A 9 13.69 -9.07 6.53
N TYR A 10 13.16 -7.85 6.67
CA TYR A 10 11.76 -7.64 7.00
C TYR A 10 10.87 -7.98 5.80
N ALA A 11 9.83 -8.77 6.05
CA ALA A 11 8.79 -9.06 5.06
C ALA A 11 7.45 -9.20 5.77
N HIS A 12 6.50 -8.33 5.44
CA HIS A 12 5.16 -8.36 6.00
C HIS A 12 4.10 -8.10 4.94
N THR A 13 2.97 -8.84 5.02
CA THR A 13 1.85 -8.69 4.08
C THR A 13 0.55 -8.49 4.85
N GLN A 14 -0.01 -7.29 4.76
CA GLN A 14 -1.33 -6.94 5.26
C GLN A 14 -2.39 -7.29 4.23
N LYS A 15 -3.48 -7.93 4.66
CA LYS A 15 -4.69 -8.18 3.84
C LYS A 15 -5.83 -7.31 4.35
N ALA A 16 -6.76 -6.95 3.45
CA ALA A 16 -7.92 -6.14 3.81
C ALA A 16 -9.20 -6.65 3.19
N PRO A 17 -10.33 -6.55 3.89
CA PRO A 17 -11.64 -6.94 3.34
C PRO A 17 -12.17 -5.98 2.28
N LEU A 18 -11.57 -4.80 2.12
CA LEU A 18 -11.99 -3.78 1.15
C LEU A 18 -12.06 -4.32 -0.28
N CYS A 19 -11.12 -5.19 -0.68
CA CYS A 19 -11.13 -5.81 -2.00
C CYS A 19 -12.41 -6.61 -2.26
N LEU A 20 -12.99 -7.27 -1.23
CA LEU A 20 -14.22 -8.04 -1.37
C LEU A 20 -15.42 -7.14 -1.72
N LEU A 21 -15.50 -5.94 -1.13
CA LEU A 21 -16.54 -4.98 -1.47
C LEU A 21 -16.40 -4.53 -2.94
N ILE A 22 -15.17 -4.24 -3.39
CA ILE A 22 -14.92 -3.84 -4.78
C ILE A 22 -15.26 -4.98 -5.74
N TYR A 23 -14.92 -6.25 -5.40
CA TYR A 23 -15.32 -7.41 -6.19
C TYR A 23 -16.84 -7.54 -6.28
N ALA A 24 -17.55 -7.40 -5.16
CA ALA A 24 -19.01 -7.46 -5.16
C ALA A 24 -19.62 -6.39 -6.06
N LEU A 25 -19.16 -5.14 -5.98
CA LEU A 25 -19.59 -4.06 -6.87
C LEU A 25 -19.26 -4.36 -8.34
N ALA A 26 -18.08 -4.89 -8.64
CA ALA A 26 -17.71 -5.28 -10.00
C ALA A 26 -18.69 -6.31 -10.59
N VAL A 27 -19.05 -7.33 -9.79
CA VAL A 27 -20.05 -8.34 -10.20
C VAL A 27 -21.41 -7.69 -10.48
N VAL A 28 -21.85 -6.74 -9.63
CA VAL A 28 -23.11 -6.00 -9.86
C VAL A 28 -23.07 -5.23 -11.17
N PHE A 29 -21.99 -4.50 -11.47
CA PHE A 29 -21.85 -3.77 -12.73
C PHE A 29 -21.86 -4.69 -13.96
N LEU A 30 -21.16 -5.82 -13.89
CA LEU A 30 -21.16 -6.82 -14.96
C LEU A 30 -22.54 -7.44 -15.15
N ALA A 31 -23.23 -7.78 -14.06
CA ALA A 31 -24.58 -8.34 -14.10
C ALA A 31 -25.59 -7.35 -14.68
N LEU A 32 -25.57 -6.08 -14.25
CA LEU A 32 -26.43 -5.04 -14.79
C LEU A 32 -26.19 -4.83 -16.29
N GLY A 33 -24.95 -4.80 -16.74
CA GLY A 33 -24.62 -4.70 -18.16
C GLY A 33 -25.11 -5.91 -18.98
N TRP A 34 -25.22 -7.09 -18.35
CA TRP A 34 -25.73 -8.30 -18.99
C TRP A 34 -27.25 -8.38 -19.00
N PHE A 35 -27.91 -8.10 -17.88
CA PHE A 35 -29.36 -8.30 -17.74
C PHE A 35 -30.21 -7.11 -18.20
N VAL A 36 -29.68 -5.87 -18.10
CA VAL A 36 -30.44 -4.67 -18.50
C VAL A 36 -30.19 -4.36 -19.99
N GLN A 37 -31.01 -4.95 -20.85
CA GLN A 37 -30.86 -4.81 -22.30
C GLN A 37 -31.54 -3.54 -22.87
N ASP A 38 -32.56 -3.04 -22.17
CA ASP A 38 -33.42 -1.94 -22.67
C ASP A 38 -32.81 -0.54 -22.39
N ALA A 39 -31.72 -0.46 -21.67
CA ALA A 39 -31.02 0.79 -21.35
C ALA A 39 -29.60 0.80 -21.96
N PRO A 40 -29.42 1.34 -23.19
CA PRO A 40 -28.14 1.33 -23.89
C PRO A 40 -26.96 1.85 -23.06
N PRO A 41 -27.07 2.93 -22.25
CA PRO A 41 -25.97 3.38 -21.41
C PRO A 41 -25.50 2.32 -20.41
N ILE A 42 -26.43 1.58 -19.78
CA ILE A 42 -26.11 0.53 -18.81
C ILE A 42 -25.42 -0.64 -19.53
N ARG A 43 -26.00 -1.10 -20.64
CA ARG A 43 -25.47 -2.22 -21.41
C ARG A 43 -24.03 -2.02 -21.88
N TRP A 44 -23.67 -0.81 -22.32
CA TRP A 44 -22.37 -0.56 -22.93
C TRP A 44 -21.34 0.02 -21.96
N LEU A 45 -21.77 0.78 -20.95
CA LEU A 45 -20.87 1.45 -20.03
C LEU A 45 -20.51 0.59 -18.81
N PHE A 46 -21.44 -0.22 -18.30
CA PHE A 46 -21.25 -0.95 -17.05
C PHE A 46 -20.27 -2.12 -17.16
N PRO A 47 -20.22 -2.93 -18.24
CA PRO A 47 -19.22 -3.99 -18.35
C PRO A 47 -17.77 -3.50 -18.29
N PRO A 48 -17.33 -2.47 -19.03
CA PRO A 48 -15.97 -1.98 -18.92
C PRO A 48 -15.67 -1.40 -17.53
N ILE A 49 -16.64 -0.74 -16.88
CA ILE A 49 -16.48 -0.29 -15.48
C ILE A 49 -16.30 -1.48 -14.55
N GLY A 50 -17.13 -2.51 -14.68
CA GLY A 50 -17.01 -3.74 -13.89
C GLY A 50 -15.66 -4.43 -14.07
N LEU A 51 -15.15 -4.52 -15.29
CA LEU A 51 -13.82 -5.06 -15.58
C LEU A 51 -12.71 -4.21 -14.94
N LEU A 52 -12.80 -2.89 -15.03
CA LEU A 52 -11.86 -1.99 -14.38
C LEU A 52 -11.88 -2.18 -12.85
N MET A 53 -13.05 -2.32 -12.25
CA MET A 53 -13.20 -2.59 -10.81
C MET A 53 -12.60 -3.94 -10.41
N LEU A 54 -12.69 -5.00 -11.25
CA LEU A 54 -12.01 -6.27 -11.00
C LEU A 54 -10.48 -6.10 -10.94
N VAL A 55 -9.92 -5.34 -11.87
CA VAL A 55 -8.48 -5.05 -11.91
C VAL A 55 -8.06 -4.26 -10.66
N LEU A 56 -8.84 -3.24 -10.27
CA LEU A 56 -8.58 -2.46 -9.06
C LEU A 56 -8.70 -3.32 -7.79
N ALA A 57 -9.73 -4.15 -7.69
CA ALA A 57 -9.90 -5.05 -6.55
C ALA A 57 -8.71 -6.02 -6.41
N ALA A 58 -8.25 -6.61 -7.52
CA ALA A 58 -7.05 -7.44 -7.53
C ALA A 58 -5.80 -6.66 -7.12
N SER A 59 -5.67 -5.39 -7.54
CA SER A 59 -4.54 -4.54 -7.18
C SER A 59 -4.53 -4.17 -5.70
N PHE A 60 -5.69 -4.01 -5.07
CA PHE A 60 -5.81 -3.65 -3.64
C PHE A 60 -6.13 -4.84 -2.72
N HIS A 61 -5.82 -6.06 -3.15
CA HIS A 61 -6.08 -7.26 -2.35
C HIS A 61 -5.17 -7.37 -1.12
N HIS A 62 -3.91 -7.00 -1.22
CA HIS A 62 -2.94 -6.96 -0.13
C HIS A 62 -1.89 -5.87 -0.33
N LEU A 63 -1.24 -5.50 0.76
CA LEU A 63 -0.09 -4.61 0.79
C LEU A 63 1.10 -5.37 1.37
N THR A 64 2.16 -5.52 0.60
CA THR A 64 3.39 -6.18 1.01
C THR A 64 4.51 -5.17 1.13
N ILE A 65 5.23 -5.23 2.25
CA ILE A 65 6.43 -4.45 2.53
C ILE A 65 7.58 -5.45 2.69
N GLU A 66 8.61 -5.31 1.88
CA GLU A 66 9.77 -6.22 1.86
C GLU A 66 11.08 -5.45 1.93
N ASP A 67 12.01 -5.96 2.73
CA ASP A 67 13.42 -5.57 2.66
C ASP A 67 14.08 -6.14 1.41
N ARG A 68 14.79 -5.30 0.68
CA ARG A 68 15.60 -5.68 -0.47
C ARG A 68 16.95 -4.98 -0.39
N ASP A 69 17.78 -5.46 0.51
CA ASP A 69 19.15 -4.98 0.77
C ASP A 69 19.23 -3.48 1.07
N ASP A 70 19.27 -2.63 0.05
CA ASP A 70 19.43 -1.18 0.15
C ASP A 70 18.12 -0.41 0.13
N VAL A 71 17.01 -1.10 -0.12
CA VAL A 71 15.72 -0.48 -0.37
C VAL A 71 14.59 -1.24 0.30
N MET A 72 13.59 -0.51 0.74
CA MET A 72 12.30 -1.06 1.13
C MET A 72 11.38 -1.04 -0.08
N ALA A 73 10.86 -2.19 -0.47
CA ALA A 73 9.88 -2.33 -1.53
C ALA A 73 8.46 -2.39 -0.94
N ILE A 74 7.57 -1.55 -1.44
CA ILE A 74 6.16 -1.48 -1.08
C ILE A 74 5.35 -1.85 -2.31
N ARG A 75 4.49 -2.86 -2.21
CA ARG A 75 3.70 -3.37 -3.33
C ARG A 75 2.27 -3.65 -2.92
N PHE A 76 1.32 -3.24 -3.76
CA PHE A 76 -0.08 -3.62 -3.64
C PHE A 76 -0.39 -4.83 -4.51
N GLY A 77 -1.24 -5.72 -3.99
CA GLY A 77 -1.93 -6.82 -4.64
C GLY A 77 -1.10 -7.85 -5.38
N PRO A 78 -1.72 -8.90 -5.90
CA PRO A 78 -1.03 -9.83 -6.77
C PRO A 78 -0.67 -9.17 -8.11
N MET A 79 -1.46 -8.19 -8.58
CA MET A 79 -1.12 -7.37 -9.75
C MET A 79 -0.33 -6.15 -9.26
N PRO A 80 0.98 -6.06 -9.51
CA PRO A 80 1.85 -5.00 -8.98
C PRO A 80 1.71 -3.71 -9.79
N LEU A 81 0.48 -3.23 -10.02
CA LEU A 81 0.22 -1.96 -10.69
C LEU A 81 0.74 -0.79 -9.84
N PHE A 82 0.63 -0.92 -8.53
CA PHE A 82 1.07 0.09 -7.58
C PHE A 82 2.25 -0.45 -6.77
N ARG A 83 3.43 0.07 -7.06
CA ARG A 83 4.67 -0.26 -6.37
C ARG A 83 5.48 0.99 -6.09
N ARG A 84 6.18 1.00 -4.98
CA ARG A 84 7.11 2.06 -4.60
C ARG A 84 8.34 1.45 -3.95
N THR A 85 9.47 2.03 -4.24
CA THR A 85 10.75 1.67 -3.62
C THR A 85 11.26 2.88 -2.84
N VAL A 86 11.73 2.63 -1.61
CA VAL A 86 12.28 3.65 -0.72
C VAL A 86 13.70 3.23 -0.35
N ARG A 87 14.69 4.05 -0.67
CA ARG A 87 16.09 3.78 -0.27
C ARG A 87 16.27 4.13 1.19
N TYR A 88 16.88 3.23 1.96
CA TYR A 88 17.16 3.50 3.37
C TYR A 88 18.06 4.71 3.58
N ALA A 89 18.98 4.98 2.65
CA ALA A 89 19.86 6.14 2.67
C ALA A 89 19.12 7.50 2.66
N ASP A 90 17.91 7.52 2.07
CA ASP A 90 17.08 8.73 1.96
C ASP A 90 16.21 8.97 3.19
N ILE A 91 16.13 8.01 4.12
CA ILE A 91 15.31 8.09 5.33
C ILE A 91 16.08 8.90 6.40
N GLY A 92 15.44 9.92 6.92
CA GLY A 92 15.96 10.71 8.05
C GLY A 92 15.52 10.17 9.40
N SER A 93 14.21 9.87 9.54
CA SER A 93 13.64 9.30 10.75
C SER A 93 12.34 8.55 10.47
N VAL A 94 11.93 7.70 11.40
CA VAL A 94 10.68 6.96 11.33
C VAL A 94 9.98 6.96 12.68
N GLU A 95 8.64 7.01 12.64
CA GLU A 95 7.79 6.96 13.82
C GLU A 95 6.49 6.21 13.54
N ILE A 96 5.86 5.73 14.61
CA ILE A 96 4.50 5.18 14.51
C ILE A 96 3.52 6.36 14.50
N GLY A 97 2.63 6.36 13.52
CA GLY A 97 1.60 7.39 13.38
C GLY A 97 0.22 6.80 13.13
N ARG A 98 -0.72 7.69 12.90
CA ARG A 98 -2.09 7.35 12.49
C ARG A 98 -2.50 8.19 11.29
N THR A 99 -3.09 7.52 10.30
CA THR A 99 -3.78 8.19 9.19
C THR A 99 -5.06 8.86 9.69
N LEU A 100 -5.44 9.97 9.07
CA LEU A 100 -6.73 10.59 9.34
C LEU A 100 -7.85 9.74 8.73
N LEU A 101 -9.07 9.86 9.28
CA LEU A 101 -10.27 9.27 8.67
C LEU A 101 -10.50 9.79 7.25
N LEU A 102 -10.20 11.08 7.02
CA LEU A 102 -10.30 11.72 5.71
C LEU A 102 -9.20 11.30 4.73
N ASP A 103 -8.05 10.82 5.24
CA ASP A 103 -7.03 10.24 4.38
C ASP A 103 -7.51 8.91 3.77
N GLY A 104 -8.48 8.20 4.39
CA GLY A 104 -9.08 6.98 3.84
C GLY A 104 -8.07 5.86 3.57
N TRP A 105 -8.38 5.06 2.55
CA TRP A 105 -7.56 3.95 2.08
C TRP A 105 -7.09 4.21 0.64
N GLY A 106 -6.04 3.54 0.22
CA GLY A 106 -5.45 3.65 -1.11
C GLY A 106 -4.15 4.45 -1.13
N ILE A 107 -3.89 5.06 -2.29
CA ILE A 107 -2.70 5.88 -2.55
C ILE A 107 -3.14 7.30 -2.86
N HIS A 108 -2.74 8.25 -2.03
CA HIS A 108 -3.14 9.65 -2.19
C HIS A 108 -2.18 10.59 -1.44
N LEU A 109 -2.37 11.89 -1.65
CA LEU A 109 -1.70 12.93 -0.87
C LEU A 109 -2.51 13.24 0.37
N SER A 110 -1.87 13.22 1.55
CA SER A 110 -2.50 13.62 2.81
C SER A 110 -2.67 15.14 2.88
N ILE A 111 -3.76 15.59 3.49
CA ILE A 111 -3.96 17.02 3.83
C ILE A 111 -2.89 17.55 4.82
N ARG A 112 -2.20 16.65 5.54
CA ARG A 112 -1.04 16.97 6.39
C ARG A 112 0.28 17.01 5.63
N GLY A 113 0.23 16.93 4.31
CA GLY A 113 1.40 16.81 3.43
C GLY A 113 1.97 15.38 3.38
N GLY A 114 2.61 15.08 2.25
CA GLY A 114 3.21 13.78 1.98
C GLY A 114 2.25 12.73 1.44
N TRP A 115 2.83 11.65 0.95
CA TRP A 115 2.09 10.53 0.37
C TRP A 115 1.59 9.57 1.44
N VAL A 116 0.38 9.04 1.23
CA VAL A 116 -0.20 7.94 2.01
C VAL A 116 -0.31 6.72 1.11
N TRP A 117 0.17 5.61 1.60
CA TRP A 117 0.05 4.27 1.02
C TRP A 117 -0.58 3.38 2.08
N ASN A 118 -1.90 3.30 2.10
CA ASN A 118 -2.65 2.59 3.12
C ASN A 118 -3.67 1.65 2.49
N LEU A 119 -3.65 0.38 2.87
CA LEU A 119 -4.63 -0.60 2.42
C LEU A 119 -5.84 -0.63 3.34
N TRP A 120 -5.60 -0.67 4.67
CA TRP A 120 -6.65 -0.83 5.67
C TRP A 120 -6.19 -0.33 7.04
N GLY A 121 -7.16 0.04 7.87
CA GLY A 121 -6.86 0.51 9.22
C GLY A 121 -6.39 1.96 9.28
N ARG A 122 -5.90 2.35 10.45
CA ARG A 122 -5.45 3.73 10.72
C ARG A 122 -4.01 3.81 11.22
N THR A 123 -3.45 2.68 11.65
CA THR A 123 -2.05 2.61 12.08
C THR A 123 -1.13 2.67 10.87
N CYS A 124 -0.10 3.48 10.96
CA CYS A 124 0.89 3.63 9.89
C CYS A 124 2.28 3.88 10.46
N VAL A 125 3.29 3.61 9.66
CA VAL A 125 4.64 4.10 9.87
C VAL A 125 4.82 5.37 9.05
N VAL A 126 5.24 6.43 9.73
CA VAL A 126 5.57 7.71 9.10
C VAL A 126 7.06 7.73 8.84
N VAL A 127 7.42 7.80 7.58
CA VAL A 127 8.80 7.91 7.11
C VAL A 127 9.07 9.37 6.75
N HIS A 128 10.01 9.99 7.44
CA HIS A 128 10.50 11.34 7.15
C HIS A 128 11.77 11.22 6.33
N PHE A 129 11.76 11.79 5.13
CA PHE A 129 12.92 11.80 4.27
C PHE A 129 13.86 12.96 4.60
N LYS A 130 15.15 12.78 4.35
CA LYS A 130 16.17 13.82 4.52
C LYS A 130 15.92 15.08 3.69
N ASN A 131 15.18 14.96 2.60
CA ASN A 131 14.77 16.08 1.74
C ASN A 131 13.50 16.82 2.21
N GLY A 132 12.99 16.49 3.41
CA GLY A 132 11.78 17.08 3.98
C GLY A 132 10.46 16.46 3.55
N GLY A 133 10.47 15.49 2.63
CA GLY A 133 9.28 14.74 2.23
C GLY A 133 8.79 13.79 3.32
N THR A 134 7.52 13.40 3.25
CA THR A 134 6.91 12.44 4.18
C THR A 134 6.15 11.35 3.42
N LEU A 135 6.29 10.11 3.89
CA LEU A 135 5.53 8.96 3.40
C LEU A 135 4.88 8.25 4.59
N ARG A 136 3.58 8.04 4.53
CA ARG A 136 2.84 7.24 5.51
C ARG A 136 2.50 5.89 4.90
N ILE A 137 2.97 4.83 5.54
CA ILE A 137 2.77 3.44 5.10
C ILE A 137 1.83 2.78 6.09
N GLY A 138 0.60 2.50 5.67
CA GLY A 138 -0.38 1.76 6.48
C GLY A 138 0.09 0.33 6.71
N THR A 139 0.02 -0.11 7.93
CA THR A 139 0.41 -1.49 8.31
C THR A 139 -0.23 -1.86 9.64
N ASP A 140 -0.53 -3.13 9.82
CA ASP A 140 -0.94 -3.75 11.08
C ASP A 140 0.26 -4.23 11.93
N ASP A 141 1.49 -4.07 11.39
CA ASP A 141 2.75 -4.47 12.04
C ASP A 141 3.72 -3.26 12.19
N ALA A 142 3.20 -2.14 12.69
CA ALA A 142 3.94 -0.88 12.74
C ALA A 142 5.15 -0.91 13.67
N GLU A 143 5.06 -1.63 14.80
CA GLU A 143 6.14 -1.70 15.79
C GLU A 143 7.36 -2.41 15.23
N ASN A 144 7.19 -3.58 14.60
CA ASN A 144 8.27 -4.34 13.99
C ASN A 144 8.86 -3.58 12.80
N LEU A 145 8.02 -2.96 11.96
CA LEU A 145 8.51 -2.18 10.83
C LEU A 145 9.33 -0.97 11.28
N VAL A 146 8.91 -0.24 12.30
CA VAL A 146 9.68 0.90 12.85
C VAL A 146 10.98 0.42 13.47
N GLY A 147 10.96 -0.67 14.25
CA GLY A 147 12.17 -1.27 14.84
C GLY A 147 13.18 -1.66 13.76
N PHE A 148 12.72 -2.34 12.72
CA PHE A 148 13.55 -2.72 11.58
C PHE A 148 14.16 -1.50 10.87
N LEU A 149 13.35 -0.50 10.55
CA LEU A 149 13.82 0.70 9.84
C LEU A 149 14.82 1.52 10.68
N LYS A 150 14.62 1.62 12.00
CA LYS A 150 15.60 2.26 12.89
C LYS A 150 16.95 1.56 12.85
N GLY A 151 16.97 0.23 12.94
CA GLY A 151 18.20 -0.56 12.81
C GLY A 151 18.93 -0.28 11.48
N LYS A 152 18.19 -0.27 10.36
CA LYS A 152 18.76 0.04 9.03
C LYS A 152 19.32 1.47 8.91
N ILE A 153 18.71 2.43 9.59
CA ILE A 153 19.18 3.83 9.60
C ILE A 153 20.48 3.95 10.44
N GLU A 154 20.54 3.29 11.60
CA GLU A 154 21.69 3.30 12.50
C GLU A 154 22.90 2.62 11.87
N GLU A 155 22.73 1.44 11.23
CA GLU A 155 23.79 0.71 10.52
C GLU A 155 24.46 1.55 9.42
N ARG A 156 23.75 2.53 8.85
CA ARG A 156 24.25 3.39 7.76
C ARG A 156 24.73 4.77 8.22
N GLY A 157 24.48 5.12 9.47
CA GLY A 157 24.94 6.37 10.08
C GLY A 157 26.33 6.29 10.70
N THR A 158 26.85 5.06 10.81
CA THR A 158 28.21 4.75 11.29
C THR A 158 29.15 4.58 10.13
#